data_4982f8ba346127f0572e241816a5920a
#
_entry.id   4982f8ba346127f0572e241816a5920a
#
_cell.length_a   1.000
_cell.length_b   1.000
_cell.length_c   1.000
_cell.angle_alpha   90.00
_cell.angle_beta   90.00
_cell.angle_gamma   90.00
#
_symmetry.space_group_name_H-M   'P 1'
#
loop_
_entity.id
_entity.type
_entity.pdbx_description
1 polymer ?
#
loop_
_entity_poly.entity_id
_entity_poly.type
_entity_poly.pdbx_seq_one_letter_code
_entity_poly.pdbx_strand_id
1 'polypeptide(L)'
;MKTAAALIASVSLLAVAGAASAQNAAPEQVGKGSLIVTARMTGVLPQADDAIVTAAGADSGLKVDVGDDWMPTLGFTYFVADHWAVEAILGATQHEVRAKGAGTDVAVHETWVLPPVVTLQYRPTPNATVSPYVGAGVSYMAFFSGKDKNGFEVDLDNGFGVALQAGADWNISGPWTLNLDAKKVWFDTDAKINGGALKSSVSLDPWVVSVGVGRKF
;
A
#
# COMPACT_ATOMS: atom_id res chain seq x y z
N MET A 1 -13.03 -3.10 -20.31
CA MET A 1 -12.86 -1.81 -19.60
C MET A 1 -14.20 -1.15 -19.16
N LYS A 2 -15.29 -1.87 -18.86
CA LYS A 2 -16.59 -1.25 -18.44
C LYS A 2 -17.12 -1.76 -17.09
N THR A 3 -16.43 -2.63 -16.38
CA THR A 3 -16.91 -3.25 -15.13
C THR A 3 -16.24 -2.71 -13.85
N ALA A 4 -15.13 -2.00 -13.95
CA ALA A 4 -14.44 -1.44 -12.79
C ALA A 4 -15.08 -0.14 -12.26
N ALA A 5 -15.77 0.61 -13.13
CA ALA A 5 -16.40 1.88 -12.75
C ALA A 5 -17.64 1.73 -11.85
N ALA A 6 -18.30 0.56 -11.87
CA ALA A 6 -19.52 0.33 -11.11
C ALA A 6 -19.29 0.00 -9.62
N LEU A 7 -18.12 -0.55 -9.27
CA LEU A 7 -17.79 -0.86 -7.87
C LEU A 7 -17.34 0.37 -7.07
N ILE A 8 -16.75 1.36 -7.72
CA ILE A 8 -16.28 2.60 -7.06
C ILE A 8 -17.48 3.48 -6.63
N ALA A 9 -18.59 3.45 -7.39
CA ALA A 9 -19.78 4.24 -7.08
C ALA A 9 -20.55 3.73 -5.86
N SER A 10 -20.52 2.42 -5.57
CA SER A 10 -21.30 1.83 -4.47
C SER A 10 -20.64 2.00 -3.09
N VAL A 11 -19.32 2.10 -3.00
CA VAL A 11 -18.63 2.36 -1.73
C VAL A 11 -18.75 3.83 -1.31
N SER A 12 -18.81 4.75 -2.27
CA SER A 12 -18.92 6.19 -2.01
C SER A 12 -20.31 6.59 -1.44
N LEU A 13 -21.39 5.88 -1.77
CA LEU A 13 -22.74 6.22 -1.32
C LEU A 13 -23.01 5.86 0.15
N LEU A 14 -22.39 4.81 0.68
CA LEU A 14 -22.54 4.40 2.09
C LEU A 14 -21.81 5.33 3.07
N ALA A 15 -20.74 5.97 2.65
CA ALA A 15 -20.00 6.92 3.47
C ALA A 15 -20.74 8.28 3.60
N VAL A 16 -21.45 8.72 2.56
CA VAL A 16 -22.13 10.03 2.51
C VAL A 16 -23.44 10.03 3.30
N ALA A 17 -24.16 8.92 3.36
CA ALA A 17 -25.43 8.85 4.07
C ALA A 17 -25.30 8.94 5.61
N GLY A 18 -24.13 8.62 6.17
CA GLY A 18 -23.84 8.75 7.60
C GLY A 18 -23.32 10.11 8.05
N ALA A 19 -22.80 10.92 7.13
CA ALA A 19 -22.18 12.20 7.44
C ALA A 19 -23.16 13.34 7.75
N ALA A 20 -24.38 13.25 7.23
CA ALA A 20 -25.36 14.34 7.34
C ALA A 20 -25.95 14.49 8.76
N SER A 21 -25.91 13.47 9.61
CA SER A 21 -26.43 13.50 10.98
C SER A 21 -25.39 13.80 12.05
N ALA A 22 -24.10 13.88 11.67
CA ALA A 22 -22.97 13.99 12.61
C ALA A 22 -22.49 15.44 12.86
N GLN A 23 -23.13 16.44 12.27
CA GLN A 23 -22.58 17.81 12.18
C GLN A 23 -22.41 18.56 13.51
N ASN A 24 -22.91 18.05 14.66
CA ASN A 24 -22.80 18.71 15.96
C ASN A 24 -22.44 17.79 17.15
N ALA A 25 -22.04 16.55 16.90
CA ALA A 25 -21.65 15.65 17.98
C ALA A 25 -20.15 15.83 18.31
N ALA A 26 -19.81 15.88 19.62
CA ALA A 26 -18.42 15.85 20.04
C ALA A 26 -17.71 14.58 19.48
N PRO A 27 -16.42 14.65 19.13
CA PRO A 27 -15.68 13.50 18.67
C PRO A 27 -15.74 12.34 19.66
N GLU A 28 -16.01 11.14 19.16
CA GLU A 28 -16.01 9.93 19.98
C GLU A 28 -14.58 9.60 20.43
N GLN A 29 -14.44 9.22 21.70
CA GLN A 29 -13.15 8.90 22.30
C GLN A 29 -12.76 7.47 21.94
N VAL A 30 -11.46 7.23 21.77
CA VAL A 30 -10.89 5.90 21.61
C VAL A 30 -9.98 5.54 22.77
N GLY A 31 -9.91 4.26 23.08
CA GLY A 31 -9.05 3.68 24.09
C GLY A 31 -8.95 2.18 23.88
N LYS A 32 -8.38 1.46 24.83
CA LYS A 32 -8.25 0.01 24.74
C LYS A 32 -9.58 -0.66 24.36
N GLY A 33 -9.55 -1.48 23.30
CA GLY A 33 -10.72 -2.21 22.77
C GLY A 33 -11.44 -1.49 21.62
N SER A 34 -11.15 -0.22 21.35
CA SER A 34 -11.72 0.52 20.22
C SER A 34 -11.17 0.03 18.90
N LEU A 35 -12.00 0.10 17.86
CA LEU A 35 -11.64 -0.20 16.48
C LEU A 35 -11.91 1.03 15.61
N ILE A 36 -10.95 1.41 14.75
CA ILE A 36 -11.19 2.35 13.65
C ILE A 36 -11.11 1.60 12.34
N VAL A 37 -12.16 1.70 11.53
CA VAL A 37 -12.17 1.19 10.15
C VAL A 37 -12.06 2.37 9.21
N THR A 38 -11.03 2.37 8.35
CA THR A 38 -10.72 3.50 7.46
C THR A 38 -10.77 3.05 6.00
N ALA A 39 -11.62 3.69 5.21
CA ALA A 39 -11.58 3.59 3.76
C ALA A 39 -10.60 4.65 3.22
N ARG A 40 -9.63 4.24 2.40
CA ARG A 40 -8.54 5.09 1.90
C ARG A 40 -8.42 5.01 0.39
N MET A 41 -7.97 6.10 -0.22
CA MET A 41 -7.30 6.08 -1.51
C MET A 41 -5.80 6.02 -1.23
N THR A 42 -5.15 5.00 -1.75
CA THR A 42 -3.74 4.68 -1.45
C THR A 42 -2.94 4.64 -2.73
N GLY A 43 -1.84 5.39 -2.76
CA GLY A 43 -0.82 5.32 -3.80
C GLY A 43 0.34 4.45 -3.34
N VAL A 44 0.75 3.52 -4.18
CA VAL A 44 1.97 2.72 -4.01
C VAL A 44 2.97 3.18 -5.05
N LEU A 45 4.11 3.70 -4.59
CA LEU A 45 5.14 4.38 -5.37
C LEU A 45 6.46 3.62 -5.23
N PRO A 46 6.69 2.55 -6.03
CA PRO A 46 7.93 1.78 -6.00
C PRO A 46 9.14 2.64 -6.38
N GLN A 47 10.32 2.26 -5.93
CA GLN A 47 11.57 2.96 -6.21
C GLN A 47 12.60 2.04 -6.89
N ALA A 48 12.13 1.08 -7.69
CA ALA A 48 13.01 0.12 -8.37
C ALA A 48 13.73 0.79 -9.54
N ASP A 49 15.08 0.73 -9.51
CA ASP A 49 15.96 1.13 -10.61
C ASP A 49 17.17 0.18 -10.77
N ASP A 50 17.00 -1.06 -10.32
CA ASP A 50 18.05 -2.07 -10.25
C ASP A 50 18.47 -2.58 -11.63
N ALA A 51 19.76 -2.93 -11.75
CA ALA A 51 20.32 -3.44 -13.00
C ALA A 51 19.77 -4.83 -13.33
N ILE A 52 19.47 -5.07 -14.60
CA ILE A 52 19.18 -6.39 -15.14
C ILE A 52 20.52 -6.98 -15.60
N VAL A 53 20.86 -8.15 -15.06
CA VAL A 53 22.10 -8.85 -15.38
C VAL A 53 21.84 -10.16 -16.13
N THR A 54 22.79 -10.61 -16.94
CA THR A 54 22.74 -11.92 -17.57
C THR A 54 22.91 -13.05 -16.56
N ALA A 55 22.64 -14.29 -16.94
CA ALA A 55 22.87 -15.47 -16.11
C ALA A 55 24.31 -15.58 -15.58
N ALA A 56 25.29 -15.05 -16.32
CA ALA A 56 26.70 -15.00 -15.95
C ALA A 56 27.05 -13.79 -15.05
N GLY A 57 26.07 -12.92 -14.72
CA GLY A 57 26.27 -11.74 -13.89
C GLY A 57 26.80 -10.51 -14.62
N ALA A 58 26.87 -10.53 -15.97
CA ALA A 58 27.25 -9.35 -16.74
C ALA A 58 26.08 -8.35 -16.83
N ASP A 59 26.37 -7.06 -16.69
CA ASP A 59 25.39 -5.99 -16.87
C ASP A 59 24.83 -6.00 -18.31
N SER A 60 23.50 -5.99 -18.45
CA SER A 60 22.82 -5.93 -19.73
C SER A 60 22.68 -4.50 -20.28
N GLY A 61 22.99 -3.48 -19.48
CA GLY A 61 22.70 -2.08 -19.77
C GLY A 61 21.22 -1.70 -19.61
N LEU A 62 20.40 -2.60 -19.06
CA LEU A 62 19.00 -2.37 -18.77
C LEU A 62 18.75 -2.32 -17.27
N LYS A 63 17.74 -1.57 -16.86
CA LYS A 63 17.26 -1.45 -15.48
C LYS A 63 15.79 -1.82 -15.38
N VAL A 64 15.40 -2.29 -14.21
CA VAL A 64 13.99 -2.50 -13.85
C VAL A 64 13.34 -1.16 -13.53
N ASP A 65 12.14 -0.96 -14.02
CA ASP A 65 11.28 0.17 -13.67
C ASP A 65 9.89 -0.37 -13.37
N VAL A 66 9.33 0.03 -12.24
CA VAL A 66 8.00 -0.43 -11.78
C VAL A 66 7.09 0.78 -11.63
N GLY A 67 5.97 0.77 -12.33
CA GLY A 67 5.02 1.86 -12.36
C GLY A 67 4.28 2.07 -11.03
N ASP A 68 3.92 3.31 -10.75
CA ASP A 68 3.05 3.68 -9.63
C ASP A 68 1.62 3.17 -9.86
N ASP A 69 0.91 2.88 -8.76
CA ASP A 69 -0.52 2.56 -8.81
C ASP A 69 -1.30 3.21 -7.66
N TRP A 70 -2.57 3.51 -7.92
CA TRP A 70 -3.49 4.10 -6.96
C TRP A 70 -4.74 3.25 -6.83
N MET A 71 -5.08 2.86 -5.60
CA MET A 71 -6.18 1.94 -5.34
C MET A 71 -6.96 2.30 -4.07
N PRO A 72 -8.24 1.89 -3.98
CA PRO A 72 -8.95 1.88 -2.72
C PRO A 72 -8.40 0.80 -1.78
N THR A 73 -8.20 1.13 -0.51
CA THR A 73 -7.79 0.21 0.55
C THR A 73 -8.69 0.33 1.77
N LEU A 74 -8.69 -0.72 2.59
CA LEU A 74 -9.31 -0.73 3.91
C LEU A 74 -8.25 -0.90 4.99
N GLY A 75 -8.28 -0.01 5.97
CA GLY A 75 -7.46 -0.08 7.17
C GLY A 75 -8.31 -0.45 8.38
N PHE A 76 -7.76 -1.31 9.24
CA PHE A 76 -8.36 -1.73 10.50
C PHE A 76 -7.36 -1.42 11.61
N THR A 77 -7.67 -0.44 12.47
CA THR A 77 -6.82 -0.01 13.57
C THR A 77 -7.48 -0.38 14.88
N TYR A 78 -6.94 -1.39 15.58
CA TYR A 78 -7.44 -1.88 16.85
C TYR A 78 -6.55 -1.42 18.01
N PHE A 79 -7.13 -0.76 19.00
CA PHE A 79 -6.43 -0.27 20.18
C PHE A 79 -6.21 -1.39 21.21
N VAL A 80 -4.98 -1.84 21.34
CA VAL A 80 -4.56 -2.84 22.33
C VAL A 80 -4.34 -2.22 23.71
N ALA A 81 -4.06 -0.92 23.75
CA ALA A 81 -3.99 -0.07 24.94
C ALA A 81 -4.33 1.39 24.54
N ASP A 82 -4.48 2.29 25.52
CA ASP A 82 -4.97 3.66 25.27
C ASP A 82 -4.11 4.45 24.27
N HIS A 83 -2.81 4.18 24.22
CA HIS A 83 -1.86 4.84 23.32
C HIS A 83 -1.24 3.90 22.26
N TRP A 84 -1.63 2.62 22.25
CA TRP A 84 -1.08 1.63 21.36
C TRP A 84 -2.16 0.95 20.53
N ALA A 85 -1.97 0.90 19.24
CA ALA A 85 -2.88 0.24 18.33
C ALA A 85 -2.12 -0.65 17.34
N VAL A 86 -2.78 -1.71 16.88
CA VAL A 86 -2.32 -2.52 15.76
C VAL A 86 -3.16 -2.16 14.56
N GLU A 87 -2.51 -1.79 13.46
CA GLU A 87 -3.18 -1.55 12.17
C GLU A 87 -2.87 -2.68 11.21
N ALA A 88 -3.90 -3.14 10.50
CA ALA A 88 -3.78 -3.95 9.30
C ALA A 88 -4.38 -3.20 8.13
N ILE A 89 -3.65 -3.08 7.01
CA ILE A 89 -4.16 -2.51 5.75
C ILE A 89 -4.29 -3.62 4.71
N LEU A 90 -5.42 -3.59 3.98
CA LEU A 90 -5.74 -4.54 2.92
C LEU A 90 -6.09 -3.80 1.64
N GLY A 91 -5.54 -4.26 0.53
CA GLY A 91 -5.79 -3.78 -0.82
C GLY A 91 -4.98 -4.57 -1.82
N ALA A 92 -5.29 -4.45 -3.10
CA ALA A 92 -4.53 -5.08 -4.17
C ALA A 92 -4.20 -4.04 -5.24
N THR A 93 -2.94 -4.01 -5.67
CA THR A 93 -2.43 -3.10 -6.69
C THR A 93 -2.04 -3.87 -7.95
N GLN A 94 -2.00 -3.18 -9.06
CA GLN A 94 -1.52 -3.72 -10.32
C GLN A 94 -0.34 -2.90 -10.82
N HIS A 95 0.80 -3.55 -11.00
CA HIS A 95 2.02 -2.88 -11.44
C HIS A 95 2.49 -3.43 -12.77
N GLU A 96 2.89 -2.53 -13.67
CA GLU A 96 3.61 -2.87 -14.89
C GLU A 96 5.11 -2.78 -14.63
N VAL A 97 5.83 -3.85 -14.98
CA VAL A 97 7.28 -3.94 -14.91
C VAL A 97 7.85 -3.69 -16.30
N ARG A 98 8.81 -2.79 -16.40
CA ARG A 98 9.46 -2.39 -17.64
C ARG A 98 10.97 -2.61 -17.55
N ALA A 99 11.58 -2.95 -18.68
CA ALA A 99 13.04 -2.92 -18.85
C ALA A 99 13.41 -1.64 -19.60
N LYS A 100 14.19 -0.77 -18.99
CA LYS A 100 14.61 0.53 -19.53
C LYS A 100 16.11 0.64 -19.65
N GLY A 101 16.61 1.25 -20.73
CA GLY A 101 18.03 1.60 -20.92
C GLY A 101 18.45 1.64 -22.37
N ALA A 102 19.50 2.38 -22.70
CA ALA A 102 20.16 2.44 -24.02
C ALA A 102 19.18 2.57 -25.22
N GLY A 103 18.10 3.36 -25.06
CA GLY A 103 17.08 3.52 -26.10
C GLY A 103 15.99 2.44 -26.09
N THR A 104 16.02 1.51 -25.12
CA THR A 104 15.00 0.50 -24.90
C THR A 104 14.05 0.93 -23.80
N ASP A 105 12.75 0.78 -24.03
CA ASP A 105 11.68 0.96 -23.03
C ASP A 105 10.56 -0.04 -23.35
N VAL A 106 10.60 -1.22 -22.72
CA VAL A 106 9.74 -2.37 -23.04
C VAL A 106 9.05 -2.87 -21.78
N ALA A 107 7.72 -2.99 -21.83
CA ALA A 107 6.96 -3.69 -20.79
C ALA A 107 7.25 -5.19 -20.87
N VAL A 108 7.74 -5.77 -19.78
CA VAL A 108 8.11 -7.19 -19.71
C VAL A 108 7.10 -8.02 -18.92
N HIS A 109 6.42 -7.40 -17.96
CA HIS A 109 5.47 -8.10 -17.09
C HIS A 109 4.41 -7.14 -16.53
N GLU A 110 3.28 -7.69 -16.14
CA GLU A 110 2.23 -7.00 -15.39
C GLU A 110 1.74 -7.95 -14.31
N THR A 111 1.73 -7.52 -13.06
CA THR A 111 1.34 -8.38 -11.95
C THR A 111 0.42 -7.68 -10.98
N TRP A 112 -0.47 -8.44 -10.36
CA TRP A 112 -1.20 -8.02 -9.19
C TRP A 112 -0.39 -8.30 -7.94
N VAL A 113 -0.36 -7.34 -7.03
CA VAL A 113 0.32 -7.45 -5.75
C VAL A 113 -0.71 -7.27 -4.64
N LEU A 114 -0.74 -8.19 -3.69
CA LEU A 114 -1.42 -8.03 -2.41
C LEU A 114 -0.34 -7.74 -1.36
N PRO A 115 -0.16 -6.47 -0.94
CA PRO A 115 0.82 -6.08 0.07
C PRO A 115 0.14 -5.84 1.43
N PRO A 116 -0.36 -6.86 2.17
CA PRO A 116 -0.82 -6.63 3.52
C PRO A 116 0.32 -6.08 4.36
N VAL A 117 0.03 -5.00 5.09
CA VAL A 117 0.96 -4.39 6.04
C VAL A 117 0.31 -4.42 7.42
N VAL A 118 1.04 -4.93 8.40
CA VAL A 118 0.64 -4.91 9.81
C VAL A 118 1.65 -4.08 10.59
N THR A 119 1.18 -3.04 11.27
CA THR A 119 2.03 -2.15 12.07
C THR A 119 1.52 -2.03 13.50
N LEU A 120 2.45 -1.92 14.43
CA LEU A 120 2.19 -1.44 15.79
C LEU A 120 2.38 0.07 15.79
N GLN A 121 1.33 0.80 16.16
CA GLN A 121 1.30 2.27 16.21
C GLN A 121 1.36 2.77 17.65
N TYR A 122 2.15 3.81 17.86
CA TYR A 122 2.09 4.65 19.06
C TYR A 122 1.37 5.96 18.75
N ARG A 123 0.35 6.29 19.56
CA ARG A 123 -0.52 7.46 19.44
C ARG A 123 -0.44 8.30 20.72
N PRO A 124 0.38 9.35 20.76
CA PRO A 124 0.57 10.12 21.99
C PRO A 124 -0.70 10.84 22.47
N THR A 125 -1.56 11.26 21.53
CA THR A 125 -2.78 12.01 21.82
C THR A 125 -3.96 11.48 20.99
N PRO A 126 -4.45 10.25 21.25
CA PRO A 126 -5.43 9.59 20.40
C PRO A 126 -6.78 10.31 20.33
N ASN A 127 -7.11 11.10 21.35
CA ASN A 127 -8.39 11.81 21.50
C ASN A 127 -8.30 13.33 21.25
N ALA A 128 -7.14 13.83 20.82
CA ALA A 128 -7.01 15.23 20.40
C ALA A 128 -7.72 15.46 19.06
N THR A 129 -8.01 16.71 18.73
CA THR A 129 -8.60 17.08 17.42
C THR A 129 -7.75 16.55 16.26
N VAL A 130 -6.43 16.62 16.40
CA VAL A 130 -5.48 15.94 15.52
C VAL A 130 -4.72 14.92 16.35
N SER A 131 -4.83 13.66 15.98
CA SER A 131 -4.20 12.51 16.63
C SER A 131 -3.05 11.98 15.77
N PRO A 132 -1.82 12.47 15.97
CA PRO A 132 -0.67 11.94 15.25
C PRO A 132 -0.29 10.54 15.73
N TYR A 133 0.35 9.78 14.86
CA TYR A 133 0.90 8.48 15.21
C TYR A 133 2.16 8.16 14.42
N VAL A 134 2.97 7.29 14.99
CA VAL A 134 4.09 6.63 14.32
C VAL A 134 3.96 5.14 14.55
N GLY A 135 4.48 4.35 13.63
CA GLY A 135 4.38 2.89 13.72
C GLY A 135 5.53 2.18 13.03
N ALA A 136 5.73 0.95 13.41
CA ALA A 136 6.64 0.03 12.76
C ALA A 136 5.99 -1.35 12.63
N GLY A 137 6.36 -2.10 11.59
CA GLY A 137 5.73 -3.39 11.35
C GLY A 137 6.34 -4.15 10.20
N VAL A 138 5.54 -5.08 9.68
CA VAL A 138 5.93 -5.98 8.60
C VAL A 138 4.92 -5.92 7.46
N SER A 139 5.42 -6.11 6.25
CA SER A 139 4.63 -6.30 5.03
C SER A 139 4.92 -7.68 4.45
N TYR A 140 3.94 -8.32 3.88
CA TYR A 140 4.12 -9.51 3.05
C TYR A 140 3.71 -9.18 1.62
N MET A 141 4.64 -9.27 0.68
CA MET A 141 4.36 -9.04 -0.73
C MET A 141 4.00 -10.35 -1.40
N ALA A 142 2.74 -10.49 -1.82
CA ALA A 142 2.27 -11.64 -2.58
C ALA A 142 1.98 -11.22 -4.02
N PHE A 143 2.73 -11.79 -4.96
CA PHE A 143 2.54 -11.59 -6.41
C PHE A 143 1.61 -12.66 -6.95
N PHE A 144 0.62 -12.27 -7.74
CA PHE A 144 -0.34 -13.20 -8.34
C PHE A 144 -0.91 -12.67 -9.66
N SER A 145 -1.47 -13.58 -10.46
CA SER A 145 -2.08 -13.24 -11.76
C SER A 145 -1.15 -12.45 -12.68
N GLY A 146 0.14 -12.80 -12.68
CA GLY A 146 1.13 -12.23 -13.58
C GLY A 146 0.76 -12.47 -15.05
N LYS A 147 1.03 -11.47 -15.89
CA LYS A 147 0.88 -11.54 -17.34
C LYS A 147 2.18 -11.13 -18.00
N ASP A 148 2.81 -12.08 -18.65
CA ASP A 148 4.00 -11.85 -19.44
C ASP A 148 3.69 -11.03 -20.70
N LYS A 149 4.59 -10.13 -21.04
CA LYS A 149 4.45 -9.23 -22.18
C LYS A 149 5.66 -9.32 -23.11
N ASN A 150 5.41 -9.08 -24.39
CA ASN A 150 6.45 -8.99 -25.43
C ASN A 150 7.38 -10.22 -25.53
N GLY A 151 6.88 -11.42 -25.19
CA GLY A 151 7.64 -12.67 -25.27
C GLY A 151 8.63 -12.90 -24.13
N PHE A 152 8.54 -12.11 -23.07
CA PHE A 152 9.29 -12.35 -21.83
C PHE A 152 8.45 -13.22 -20.89
N GLU A 153 9.10 -14.11 -20.17
CA GLU A 153 8.55 -14.88 -19.05
C GLU A 153 9.23 -14.38 -17.78
N VAL A 154 8.44 -13.90 -16.79
CA VAL A 154 8.98 -13.27 -15.58
C VAL A 154 8.41 -13.93 -14.35
N ASP A 155 9.28 -14.50 -13.52
CA ASP A 155 8.96 -15.04 -12.20
C ASP A 155 9.42 -14.06 -11.12
N LEU A 156 8.54 -13.74 -10.15
CA LEU A 156 8.79 -12.89 -9.00
C LEU A 156 8.59 -13.68 -7.71
N ASP A 157 9.55 -13.59 -6.80
CA ASP A 157 9.48 -14.28 -5.52
C ASP A 157 8.67 -13.47 -4.49
N ASN A 158 7.75 -14.13 -3.78
CA ASN A 158 7.05 -13.54 -2.65
C ASN A 158 7.99 -13.37 -1.45
N GLY A 159 7.72 -12.38 -0.59
CA GLY A 159 8.60 -12.18 0.56
C GLY A 159 8.05 -11.23 1.62
N PHE A 160 8.82 -11.06 2.68
CA PHE A 160 8.52 -10.15 3.78
C PHE A 160 9.39 -8.90 3.68
N GLY A 161 8.77 -7.76 3.99
CA GLY A 161 9.45 -6.48 4.16
C GLY A 161 9.21 -5.91 5.55
N VAL A 162 10.02 -4.93 5.94
CA VAL A 162 9.79 -4.12 7.13
C VAL A 162 9.14 -2.80 6.73
N ALA A 163 8.31 -2.25 7.62
CA ALA A 163 7.61 -1.00 7.37
C ALA A 163 7.78 -0.02 8.52
N LEU A 164 8.02 1.24 8.20
CA LEU A 164 7.84 2.36 9.11
C LEU A 164 6.65 3.19 8.64
N GLN A 165 5.92 3.75 9.60
CA GLN A 165 4.69 4.48 9.37
C GLN A 165 4.67 5.78 10.15
N ALA A 166 4.11 6.82 9.55
CA ALA A 166 3.73 8.05 10.22
C ALA A 166 2.41 8.57 9.63
N GLY A 167 1.55 9.10 10.47
CA GLY A 167 0.28 9.64 10.01
C GLY A 167 -0.46 10.42 11.09
N ALA A 168 -1.66 10.86 10.74
CA ALA A 168 -2.55 11.55 11.68
C ALA A 168 -4.02 11.28 11.31
N ASP A 169 -4.83 11.16 12.36
CA ASP A 169 -6.29 11.20 12.25
C ASP A 169 -6.79 12.57 12.73
N TRP A 170 -7.58 13.19 11.91
CA TRP A 170 -8.32 14.39 12.29
C TRP A 170 -9.71 13.99 12.74
N ASN A 171 -9.99 14.13 14.04
CA ASN A 171 -11.27 13.83 14.65
C ASN A 171 -12.28 14.94 14.30
N ILE A 172 -13.24 14.64 13.40
CA ILE A 172 -14.15 15.65 12.85
C ILE A 172 -15.34 15.83 13.77
N SER A 173 -16.19 14.80 13.89
CA SER A 173 -17.43 14.85 14.63
C SER A 173 -17.94 13.43 14.89
N GLY A 174 -18.44 13.17 16.11
CA GLY A 174 -18.89 11.84 16.50
C GLY A 174 -17.84 10.77 16.22
N PRO A 175 -18.19 9.68 15.53
CA PRO A 175 -17.24 8.58 15.25
C PRO A 175 -16.32 8.82 14.05
N TRP A 176 -16.40 9.96 13.35
CA TRP A 176 -15.76 10.15 12.07
C TRP A 176 -14.37 10.81 12.17
N THR A 177 -13.43 10.31 11.37
CA THR A 177 -12.09 10.87 11.24
C THR A 177 -11.71 11.06 9.77
N LEU A 178 -10.87 12.07 9.49
CA LEU A 178 -10.05 12.10 8.27
C LEU A 178 -8.68 11.53 8.62
N ASN A 179 -8.12 10.74 7.71
CA ASN A 179 -6.83 10.09 7.90
C ASN A 179 -5.85 10.51 6.80
N LEU A 180 -4.63 10.83 7.21
CA LEU A 180 -3.47 10.95 6.35
C LEU A 180 -2.42 9.97 6.85
N ASP A 181 -1.85 9.20 5.95
CA ASP A 181 -0.90 8.15 6.29
C ASP A 181 0.21 8.04 5.25
N ALA A 182 1.42 7.79 5.71
CA ALA A 182 2.57 7.47 4.88
C ALA A 182 3.34 6.32 5.49
N LYS A 183 3.67 5.33 4.67
CA LYS A 183 4.53 4.21 5.04
C LYS A 183 5.72 4.15 4.10
N LYS A 184 6.90 3.89 4.65
CA LYS A 184 8.06 3.43 3.90
C LYS A 184 8.18 1.94 4.17
N VAL A 185 8.19 1.16 3.09
CA VAL A 185 8.41 -0.30 3.16
C VAL A 185 9.79 -0.56 2.55
N TRP A 186 10.56 -1.45 3.13
CA TRP A 186 11.79 -1.99 2.57
C TRP A 186 11.54 -3.44 2.21
N PHE A 187 11.66 -3.74 0.93
CA PHE A 187 11.36 -5.06 0.38
C PHE A 187 12.18 -5.33 -0.87
N ASP A 188 12.91 -6.43 -0.83
CA ASP A 188 13.67 -6.95 -1.96
C ASP A 188 13.00 -8.21 -2.52
N THR A 189 13.04 -8.38 -3.84
CA THR A 189 12.58 -9.58 -4.53
C THR A 189 13.54 -9.97 -5.64
N ASP A 190 13.67 -11.26 -5.89
CA ASP A 190 14.42 -11.76 -7.03
C ASP A 190 13.48 -11.96 -8.23
N ALA A 191 13.85 -11.34 -9.36
CA ALA A 191 13.20 -11.49 -10.63
C ALA A 191 14.03 -12.40 -11.55
N LYS A 192 13.40 -13.44 -12.09
CA LYS A 192 13.97 -14.33 -13.11
C LYS A 192 13.23 -14.11 -14.41
N ILE A 193 13.96 -13.82 -15.47
CA ILE A 193 13.42 -13.54 -16.80
C ILE A 193 13.90 -14.64 -17.76
N ASN A 194 12.94 -15.21 -18.52
CA ASN A 194 13.17 -16.29 -19.49
C ASN A 194 13.94 -17.48 -18.87
N GLY A 195 13.39 -18.04 -17.78
CA GLY A 195 13.99 -19.19 -17.10
C GLY A 195 15.35 -18.88 -16.47
N GLY A 196 15.64 -17.60 -16.19
CA GLY A 196 16.90 -17.14 -15.56
C GLY A 196 18.02 -16.79 -16.55
N ALA A 197 17.72 -16.65 -17.84
CA ALA A 197 18.65 -16.09 -18.82
C ALA A 197 19.05 -14.66 -18.48
N LEU A 198 18.11 -13.89 -17.89
CA LEU A 198 18.35 -12.62 -17.26
C LEU A 198 17.82 -12.67 -15.80
N LYS A 199 18.45 -11.91 -14.92
CA LYS A 199 18.10 -11.85 -13.50
C LYS A 199 18.21 -10.42 -13.00
N SER A 200 17.41 -10.09 -11.97
CA SER A 200 17.57 -8.86 -11.21
C SER A 200 17.19 -9.13 -9.76
N SER A 201 17.99 -8.62 -8.83
CA SER A 201 17.56 -8.47 -7.44
C SER A 201 16.98 -7.06 -7.35
N VAL A 202 15.68 -6.96 -7.15
CA VAL A 202 14.92 -5.72 -7.26
C VAL A 202 14.56 -5.23 -5.86
N SER A 203 15.07 -4.06 -5.52
CA SER A 203 14.70 -3.33 -4.30
C SER A 203 13.50 -2.45 -4.60
N LEU A 204 12.30 -2.93 -4.29
CA LEU A 204 11.06 -2.19 -4.59
C LEU A 204 10.86 -0.97 -3.71
N ASP A 205 11.25 -1.07 -2.46
CA ASP A 205 11.27 -0.02 -1.44
C ASP A 205 10.17 1.06 -1.59
N PRO A 206 8.88 0.69 -1.69
CA PRO A 206 7.84 1.64 -2.01
C PRO A 206 7.57 2.64 -0.89
N TRP A 207 7.23 3.86 -1.30
CA TRP A 207 6.40 4.73 -0.48
C TRP A 207 4.93 4.35 -0.68
N VAL A 208 4.19 4.21 0.42
CA VAL A 208 2.75 3.99 0.44
C VAL A 208 2.11 5.18 1.12
N VAL A 209 1.41 6.01 0.34
CA VAL A 209 0.77 7.22 0.84
C VAL A 209 -0.74 7.10 0.71
N SER A 210 -1.47 7.55 1.71
CA SER A 210 -2.92 7.44 1.66
C SER A 210 -3.67 8.58 2.35
N VAL A 211 -4.86 8.84 1.85
CA VAL A 211 -5.85 9.72 2.44
C VAL A 211 -7.17 8.96 2.55
N GLY A 212 -7.90 9.14 3.65
CA GLY A 212 -9.13 8.40 3.86
C GLY A 212 -10.07 8.96 4.90
N VAL A 213 -11.20 8.28 5.04
CA VAL A 213 -12.22 8.55 6.05
C VAL A 213 -12.34 7.32 6.94
N GLY A 214 -12.21 7.53 8.24
CA GLY A 214 -12.32 6.50 9.27
C GLY A 214 -13.61 6.65 10.07
N ARG A 215 -14.07 5.51 10.60
CA ARG A 215 -15.15 5.44 11.57
C ARG A 215 -14.68 4.64 12.78
N LYS A 216 -14.91 5.18 13.96
CA LYS A 216 -14.65 4.57 15.26
C LYS A 216 -15.80 3.66 15.69
N PHE A 217 -15.45 2.59 16.39
CA PHE A 217 -16.37 1.59 16.95
C PHE A 217 -15.90 1.17 18.34
#